data_df6d35dde7932280b32825e5e2109dad
#
_entry.id   df6d35dde7932280b32825e5e2109dad
#
_cell.length_a   1.000
_cell.length_b   1.000
_cell.length_c   1.000
_cell.angle_alpha   90.00
_cell.angle_beta   90.00
_cell.angle_gamma   90.00
#
_symmetry.space_group_name_H-M   'P 1'
#
loop_
_entity.id
_entity.type
_entity.pdbx_description
1 polymer ?
#
loop_
_entity_poly.entity_id
_entity_poly.type
_entity_poly.pdbx_seq_one_letter_code
_entity_poly.pdbx_strand_id
1 'polypeptide(L)'
;MENTTQLLLRQAGALSGRQVLVGDADDPALKNLDADAQVHLHADDFTVGAQQWAAAPTVPPEVDLLVLPLPKSIERLRFLLNWLAGEISQPVELWLIGPAKGGIRGALKHMQSHVDDAVLVDSARHCKLYSGQLQPGEPQTLAAWGQAIPVGDLEIVSYPGVFSHGRLDEGTRLLLELMAAHRLPGPGSMIDMGCGAGVISASLASQGWKVQAVDVSACAVAATTASLARNGLQGRVIGGDLFSPISGRVDMIVTNPPFHDRRQRTTDITRRLIAEAPAYLNKEGEMWLVANRELPYAQWLDEAFSHVQVAGETTRFRVYRAVV
;
A
#
# COMPACT_ATOMS: atom_id res chain seq x y z
N MET A 1 19.01 0.77 3.70
CA MET A 1 19.26 0.67 2.25
C MET A 1 19.05 -0.77 1.82
N GLU A 2 18.14 -0.97 0.90
CA GLU A 2 17.75 -2.29 0.39
C GLU A 2 18.84 -2.89 -0.53
N ASN A 3 18.84 -4.22 -0.68
CA ASN A 3 19.80 -4.91 -1.56
C ASN A 3 19.63 -4.52 -3.04
N THR A 4 18.39 -4.24 -3.46
CA THR A 4 18.05 -3.71 -4.79
C THR A 4 18.69 -2.36 -5.02
N THR A 5 18.56 -1.43 -4.08
CA THR A 5 19.20 -0.11 -4.12
C THR A 5 20.71 -0.22 -4.21
N GLN A 6 21.32 -1.11 -3.40
CA GLN A 6 22.76 -1.35 -3.46
C GLN A 6 23.25 -1.90 -4.82
N LEU A 7 22.43 -2.73 -5.47
CA LEU A 7 22.73 -3.22 -6.83
C LEU A 7 22.61 -2.10 -7.87
N LEU A 8 21.61 -1.23 -7.76
CA LEU A 8 21.44 -0.06 -8.64
C LEU A 8 22.61 0.93 -8.49
N LEU A 9 23.06 1.22 -7.29
CA LEU A 9 24.20 2.11 -7.03
C LEU A 9 25.50 1.62 -7.69
N ARG A 10 25.65 0.32 -7.93
CA ARG A 10 26.79 -0.22 -8.70
C ARG A 10 26.75 0.18 -10.17
N GLN A 11 25.58 0.58 -10.67
CA GLN A 11 25.35 1.01 -12.05
C GLN A 11 25.42 2.54 -12.20
N ALA A 12 25.84 3.30 -11.17
CA ALA A 12 25.85 4.75 -11.17
C ALA A 12 26.47 5.34 -12.45
N GLY A 13 27.63 4.85 -12.90
CA GLY A 13 28.25 5.33 -14.13
C GLY A 13 27.42 5.16 -15.40
N ALA A 14 26.47 4.21 -15.44
CA ALA A 14 25.53 4.05 -16.55
C ALA A 14 24.30 4.99 -16.45
N LEU A 15 24.13 5.67 -15.33
CA LEU A 15 23.04 6.63 -15.08
C LEU A 15 23.46 8.08 -15.36
N SER A 16 24.77 8.37 -15.36
CA SER A 16 25.32 9.72 -15.50
C SER A 16 24.79 10.44 -16.73
N GLY A 17 24.30 11.67 -16.53
CA GLY A 17 23.75 12.53 -17.58
C GLY A 17 22.36 12.14 -18.08
N ARG A 18 21.73 11.09 -17.53
CA ARG A 18 20.41 10.59 -17.97
C ARG A 18 19.27 11.16 -17.14
N GLN A 19 18.10 11.25 -17.77
CA GLN A 19 16.83 11.44 -17.08
C GLN A 19 16.23 10.10 -16.72
N VAL A 20 16.16 9.81 -15.42
CA VAL A 20 15.76 8.51 -14.88
C VAL A 20 14.46 8.65 -14.10
N LEU A 21 13.45 7.86 -14.43
CA LEU A 21 12.27 7.68 -13.57
C LEU A 21 12.40 6.34 -12.82
N VAL A 22 12.44 6.40 -11.50
CA VAL A 22 12.26 5.22 -10.65
C VAL A 22 10.79 5.12 -10.26
N GLY A 23 10.09 4.14 -10.81
CA GLY A 23 8.68 3.88 -10.52
C GLY A 23 8.51 2.90 -9.38
N ASP A 24 7.48 3.12 -8.55
CA ASP A 24 7.13 2.25 -7.42
C ASP A 24 8.29 2.01 -6.43
N ALA A 25 9.04 3.09 -6.16
CA ALA A 25 10.22 3.04 -5.29
C ALA A 25 9.84 2.58 -3.87
N ASP A 26 10.68 1.73 -3.29
CA ASP A 26 10.49 1.15 -1.96
C ASP A 26 11.61 1.54 -0.96
N ASP A 27 12.60 2.31 -1.41
CA ASP A 27 13.72 2.77 -0.61
C ASP A 27 13.99 4.27 -0.87
N PRO A 28 13.93 5.15 0.15
CA PRO A 28 14.21 6.58 -0.01
C PRO A 28 15.63 6.89 -0.49
N ALA A 29 16.57 5.95 -0.36
CA ALA A 29 17.94 6.12 -0.84
C ALA A 29 18.02 6.13 -2.39
N LEU A 30 16.99 5.68 -3.10
CA LEU A 30 16.90 5.69 -4.57
C LEU A 30 16.96 7.10 -5.19
N LYS A 31 16.63 8.15 -4.43
CA LYS A 31 16.77 9.55 -4.88
C LYS A 31 18.23 9.99 -5.11
N ASN A 32 19.20 9.25 -4.56
CA ASN A 32 20.63 9.56 -4.61
C ASN A 32 21.39 8.54 -5.45
N LEU A 33 20.80 8.02 -6.52
CA LEU A 33 21.42 6.97 -7.35
C LEU A 33 22.69 7.44 -8.06
N ASP A 34 22.71 8.68 -8.56
CA ASP A 34 23.87 9.30 -9.19
C ASP A 34 23.79 10.83 -9.03
N ALA A 35 24.93 11.48 -8.81
CA ALA A 35 24.98 12.94 -8.62
C ALA A 35 24.75 13.70 -9.94
N ASP A 36 25.08 13.08 -11.09
CA ASP A 36 24.97 13.69 -12.41
C ASP A 36 23.70 13.25 -13.17
N ALA A 37 22.90 12.34 -12.62
CA ALA A 37 21.62 11.93 -13.18
C ALA A 37 20.47 12.82 -12.64
N GLN A 38 19.48 13.09 -13.50
CA GLN A 38 18.20 13.68 -13.06
C GLN A 38 17.25 12.55 -12.66
N VAL A 39 17.17 12.25 -11.36
CA VAL A 39 16.34 11.16 -10.85
C VAL A 39 14.98 11.71 -10.42
N HIS A 40 13.93 11.21 -11.08
CA HIS A 40 12.53 11.40 -10.69
C HIS A 40 12.08 10.16 -9.91
N LEU A 41 11.64 10.35 -8.67
CA LEU A 41 11.24 9.28 -7.80
C LEU A 41 9.72 9.27 -7.61
N HIS A 42 9.08 8.22 -8.07
CA HIS A 42 7.67 7.91 -7.78
C HIS A 42 7.59 6.79 -6.76
N ALA A 43 6.68 6.91 -5.80
CA ALA A 43 6.35 5.83 -4.88
C ALA A 43 4.84 5.77 -4.62
N ASP A 44 4.33 4.57 -4.41
CA ASP A 44 3.01 4.33 -3.86
C ASP A 44 2.99 4.57 -2.34
N ASP A 45 4.10 4.31 -1.65
CA ASP A 45 4.24 4.48 -0.19
C ASP A 45 4.63 5.91 0.17
N PHE A 46 3.76 6.59 0.94
CA PHE A 46 3.94 7.96 1.43
C PHE A 46 5.26 8.16 2.21
N THR A 47 5.71 7.13 2.93
CA THR A 47 6.90 7.21 3.79
C THR A 47 8.22 7.18 3.02
N VAL A 48 8.22 6.87 1.75
CA VAL A 48 9.42 6.84 0.91
C VAL A 48 9.96 8.24 0.64
N GLY A 49 9.13 9.31 0.79
CA GLY A 49 9.56 10.68 0.54
C GLY A 49 9.87 10.94 -0.93
N ALA A 50 9.07 10.38 -1.82
CA ALA A 50 9.18 10.55 -3.26
C ALA A 50 8.73 11.95 -3.71
N GLN A 51 9.22 12.40 -4.89
CA GLN A 51 8.73 13.61 -5.55
C GLN A 51 7.29 13.43 -6.03
N GLN A 52 6.91 12.21 -6.39
CA GLN A 52 5.55 11.84 -6.78
C GLN A 52 5.04 10.75 -5.83
N TRP A 53 4.04 11.07 -5.03
CA TRP A 53 3.25 10.09 -4.31
C TRP A 53 1.91 9.94 -5.01
N ALA A 54 1.73 8.84 -5.74
CA ALA A 54 0.55 8.59 -6.55
C ALA A 54 0.35 7.08 -6.80
N ALA A 55 -0.87 6.69 -7.15
CA ALA A 55 -1.20 5.31 -7.51
C ALA A 55 -0.45 4.81 -8.76
N ALA A 56 -0.04 5.73 -9.64
CA ALA A 56 0.75 5.46 -10.83
C ALA A 56 1.75 6.58 -11.10
N PRO A 57 2.92 6.28 -11.70
CA PRO A 57 3.93 7.28 -12.02
C PRO A 57 3.49 8.16 -13.20
N THR A 58 3.92 9.44 -13.19
CA THR A 58 3.92 10.30 -14.37
C THR A 58 5.30 10.29 -14.98
N VAL A 59 5.39 9.95 -16.27
CA VAL A 59 6.66 9.86 -16.99
C VAL A 59 7.13 11.26 -17.43
N PRO A 60 8.37 11.68 -17.10
CA PRO A 60 8.92 12.93 -17.62
C PRO A 60 9.03 12.88 -19.17
N PRO A 61 8.83 14.02 -19.88
CA PRO A 61 8.83 14.06 -21.35
C PRO A 61 10.14 13.55 -22.01
N GLU A 62 11.27 13.77 -21.36
CA GLU A 62 12.60 13.42 -21.88
C GLU A 62 13.26 12.28 -21.09
N VAL A 63 12.46 11.30 -20.61
CA VAL A 63 12.98 10.16 -19.86
C VAL A 63 13.86 9.28 -20.77
N ASP A 64 15.06 8.96 -20.28
CA ASP A 64 16.01 8.06 -20.97
C ASP A 64 15.98 6.64 -20.42
N LEU A 65 15.58 6.50 -19.15
CA LEU A 65 15.59 5.23 -18.44
C LEU A 65 14.44 5.15 -17.44
N LEU A 66 13.71 4.06 -17.51
CA LEU A 66 12.73 3.66 -16.50
C LEU A 66 13.35 2.59 -15.61
N VAL A 67 13.29 2.76 -14.29
CA VAL A 67 13.75 1.77 -13.31
C VAL A 67 12.55 1.31 -12.50
N LEU A 68 12.27 0.00 -12.51
CA LEU A 68 11.24 -0.62 -11.71
C LEU A 68 11.86 -1.57 -10.68
N PRO A 69 11.87 -1.24 -9.39
CA PRO A 69 11.94 -2.24 -8.35
C PRO A 69 10.79 -3.24 -8.53
N LEU A 70 11.08 -4.54 -8.43
CA LEU A 70 10.07 -5.58 -8.63
C LEU A 70 8.97 -5.46 -7.56
N PRO A 71 7.72 -5.13 -7.94
CA PRO A 71 6.63 -5.05 -6.99
C PRO A 71 6.32 -6.41 -6.34
N LYS A 72 5.67 -6.40 -5.18
CA LYS A 72 5.31 -7.61 -4.43
C LYS A 72 4.29 -8.48 -5.16
N SER A 73 3.43 -7.90 -6.00
CA SER A 73 2.45 -8.64 -6.79
C SER A 73 2.70 -8.52 -8.29
N ILE A 74 2.39 -9.60 -9.01
CA ILE A 74 2.47 -9.62 -10.48
C ILE A 74 1.41 -8.70 -11.10
N GLU A 75 0.26 -8.56 -10.47
CA GLU A 75 -0.80 -7.65 -10.91
C GLU A 75 -0.30 -6.20 -10.87
N ARG A 76 0.44 -5.81 -9.83
CA ARG A 76 1.07 -4.48 -9.73
C ARG A 76 2.13 -4.28 -10.82
N LEU A 77 2.97 -5.29 -11.08
CA LEU A 77 3.95 -5.23 -12.17
C LEU A 77 3.26 -5.05 -13.53
N ARG A 78 2.23 -5.83 -13.82
CA ARG A 78 1.47 -5.72 -15.08
C ARG A 78 0.82 -4.35 -15.23
N PHE A 79 0.23 -3.84 -14.16
CA PHE A 79 -0.32 -2.48 -14.14
C PHE A 79 0.75 -1.45 -14.49
N LEU A 80 1.91 -1.46 -13.83
CA LEU A 80 2.97 -0.49 -14.05
C LEU A 80 3.56 -0.58 -15.47
N LEU A 81 3.77 -1.78 -16.00
CA LEU A 81 4.25 -1.95 -17.38
C LEU A 81 3.28 -1.39 -18.40
N ASN A 82 1.99 -1.69 -18.28
CA ASN A 82 0.96 -1.13 -19.17
C ASN A 82 0.85 0.39 -19.03
N TRP A 83 0.88 0.89 -17.78
CA TRP A 83 0.80 2.31 -17.50
C TRP A 83 1.95 3.07 -18.14
N LEU A 84 3.20 2.65 -17.86
CA LEU A 84 4.40 3.28 -18.39
C LEU A 84 4.45 3.19 -19.92
N ALA A 85 4.04 2.06 -20.52
CA ALA A 85 3.94 1.92 -21.96
C ALA A 85 2.96 2.94 -22.57
N GLY A 86 1.84 3.21 -21.89
CA GLY A 86 0.85 4.21 -22.33
C GLY A 86 1.30 5.67 -22.17
N GLU A 87 2.31 5.93 -21.33
CA GLU A 87 2.84 7.28 -21.07
C GLU A 87 4.01 7.67 -22.02
N ILE A 88 4.59 6.71 -22.77
CA ILE A 88 5.72 6.96 -23.67
C ILE A 88 5.28 6.94 -25.12
N SER A 89 5.92 7.75 -25.97
CA SER A 89 5.65 7.83 -27.42
C SER A 89 6.67 7.10 -28.29
N GLN A 90 7.80 6.69 -27.72
CA GLN A 90 8.88 5.95 -28.37
C GLN A 90 9.47 4.92 -27.40
N PRO A 91 10.17 3.90 -27.89
CA PRO A 91 10.81 2.91 -27.04
C PRO A 91 11.75 3.56 -26.03
N VAL A 92 11.67 3.16 -24.76
CA VAL A 92 12.52 3.65 -23.67
C VAL A 92 13.17 2.46 -22.97
N GLU A 93 14.43 2.59 -22.60
CA GLU A 93 15.13 1.55 -21.83
C GLU A 93 14.43 1.36 -20.47
N LEU A 94 14.15 0.12 -20.11
CA LEU A 94 13.55 -0.28 -18.84
C LEU A 94 14.49 -1.22 -18.09
N TRP A 95 14.79 -0.88 -16.87
CA TRP A 95 15.47 -1.75 -15.91
C TRP A 95 14.47 -2.33 -14.90
N LEU A 96 14.40 -3.67 -14.84
CA LEU A 96 13.68 -4.38 -13.79
C LEU A 96 14.69 -4.95 -12.80
N ILE A 97 14.55 -4.59 -11.51
CA ILE A 97 15.45 -5.05 -10.46
C ILE A 97 14.67 -5.70 -9.31
N GLY A 98 15.16 -6.85 -8.83
CA GLY A 98 14.52 -7.52 -7.71
C GLY A 98 15.28 -8.71 -7.16
N PRO A 99 14.82 -9.31 -6.04
CA PRO A 99 15.47 -10.46 -5.43
C PRO A 99 15.55 -11.67 -6.36
N ALA A 100 16.71 -12.29 -6.46
CA ALA A 100 16.96 -13.45 -7.34
C ALA A 100 16.06 -14.65 -7.00
N LYS A 101 15.69 -14.81 -5.71
CA LYS A 101 14.74 -15.83 -5.20
C LYS A 101 13.33 -15.28 -4.99
N GLY A 102 13.09 -13.98 -5.27
CA GLY A 102 11.82 -13.27 -5.03
C GLY A 102 10.89 -13.16 -6.23
N GLY A 103 11.00 -14.04 -7.21
CA GLY A 103 10.06 -14.08 -8.33
C GLY A 103 10.50 -13.31 -9.59
N ILE A 104 11.66 -12.62 -9.60
CA ILE A 104 12.11 -11.83 -10.76
C ILE A 104 12.18 -12.63 -12.07
N ARG A 105 12.55 -13.92 -12.02
CA ARG A 105 12.53 -14.78 -13.21
C ARG A 105 11.11 -15.03 -13.73
N GLY A 106 10.13 -15.15 -12.83
CA GLY A 106 8.72 -15.27 -13.19
C GLY A 106 8.18 -13.98 -13.79
N ALA A 107 8.63 -12.84 -13.25
CA ALA A 107 8.25 -11.50 -13.71
C ALA A 107 8.65 -11.26 -15.17
N LEU A 108 9.78 -11.78 -15.64
CA LEU A 108 10.22 -11.64 -17.03
C LEU A 108 9.19 -12.14 -18.06
N LYS A 109 8.41 -13.19 -17.72
CA LYS A 109 7.33 -13.68 -18.61
C LYS A 109 6.24 -12.62 -18.81
N HIS A 110 6.00 -11.78 -17.82
CA HIS A 110 5.00 -10.71 -17.88
C HIS A 110 5.56 -9.43 -18.54
N MET A 111 6.88 -9.33 -18.68
CA MET A 111 7.51 -8.25 -19.44
C MET A 111 7.45 -8.48 -20.96
N GLN A 112 7.48 -9.73 -21.43
CA GLN A 112 7.61 -10.10 -22.85
C GLN A 112 6.55 -9.48 -23.78
N SER A 113 5.39 -9.08 -23.25
CA SER A 113 4.34 -8.40 -24.03
C SER A 113 4.56 -6.90 -24.20
N HIS A 114 5.53 -6.31 -23.48
CA HIS A 114 5.76 -4.86 -23.43
C HIS A 114 7.23 -4.50 -23.62
N VAL A 115 8.14 -5.44 -23.36
CA VAL A 115 9.59 -5.19 -23.30
C VAL A 115 10.31 -6.16 -24.23
N ASP A 116 10.99 -5.60 -25.21
CA ASP A 116 11.84 -6.35 -26.12
C ASP A 116 13.26 -6.52 -25.56
N ASP A 117 13.94 -7.57 -25.99
CA ASP A 117 15.37 -7.82 -25.73
C ASP A 117 15.79 -7.81 -24.26
N ALA A 118 14.94 -8.31 -23.36
CA ALA A 118 15.25 -8.35 -21.93
C ALA A 118 16.46 -9.24 -21.62
N VAL A 119 17.58 -8.63 -21.22
CA VAL A 119 18.85 -9.29 -20.90
C VAL A 119 19.26 -9.06 -19.44
N LEU A 120 19.99 -10.03 -18.85
CA LEU A 120 20.59 -9.89 -17.54
C LEU A 120 21.79 -8.94 -17.61
N VAL A 121 21.75 -7.82 -16.90
CA VAL A 121 22.83 -6.81 -16.83
C VAL A 121 23.75 -7.08 -15.65
N ASP A 122 23.21 -7.33 -14.45
CA ASP A 122 24.01 -7.57 -13.25
C ASP A 122 23.32 -8.53 -12.28
N SER A 123 24.12 -9.17 -11.44
CA SER A 123 23.62 -10.07 -10.39
C SER A 123 24.52 -9.98 -9.16
N ALA A 124 24.06 -9.32 -8.12
CA ALA A 124 24.77 -9.17 -6.85
C ALA A 124 23.79 -8.98 -5.68
N ARG A 125 24.27 -9.13 -4.45
CA ARG A 125 23.47 -8.91 -3.23
C ARG A 125 22.17 -9.72 -3.18
N HIS A 126 22.17 -10.94 -3.76
CA HIS A 126 21.00 -11.79 -3.94
C HIS A 126 19.89 -11.15 -4.80
N CYS A 127 20.19 -10.12 -5.58
CA CYS A 127 19.30 -9.46 -6.53
C CYS A 127 19.81 -9.64 -7.96
N LYS A 128 18.93 -9.37 -8.92
CA LYS A 128 19.20 -9.35 -10.36
C LYS A 128 18.65 -8.09 -10.95
N LEU A 129 19.38 -7.57 -11.95
CA LEU A 129 19.00 -6.45 -12.80
C LEU A 129 18.86 -6.95 -14.24
N TYR A 130 17.71 -6.72 -14.83
CA TYR A 130 17.45 -6.97 -16.25
C TYR A 130 17.19 -5.63 -16.95
N SER A 131 17.72 -5.46 -18.17
CA SER A 131 17.45 -4.34 -19.05
C SER A 131 16.75 -4.82 -20.31
N GLY A 132 15.83 -4.02 -20.86
CA GLY A 132 15.17 -4.23 -22.14
C GLY A 132 14.55 -2.93 -22.64
N GLN A 133 13.88 -2.96 -23.80
CA GLN A 133 13.23 -1.80 -24.41
C GLN A 133 11.72 -1.88 -24.18
N LEU A 134 11.18 -1.00 -23.33
CA LEU A 134 9.72 -0.84 -23.16
C LEU A 134 9.16 -0.19 -24.42
N GLN A 135 8.18 -0.85 -25.02
CA GLN A 135 7.50 -0.35 -26.23
C GLN A 135 6.32 0.54 -25.86
N PRO A 136 6.02 1.58 -26.66
CA PRO A 136 4.80 2.36 -26.51
C PRO A 136 3.54 1.49 -26.58
N GLY A 137 2.54 1.82 -25.77
CA GLY A 137 1.26 1.14 -25.68
C GLY A 137 0.08 2.10 -25.64
N GLU A 138 -1.12 1.57 -25.44
CA GLU A 138 -2.31 2.38 -25.30
C GLU A 138 -2.34 3.09 -23.93
N PRO A 139 -2.73 4.37 -23.89
CA PRO A 139 -2.93 5.10 -22.63
C PRO A 139 -3.90 4.39 -21.70
N GLN A 140 -3.56 4.34 -20.42
CA GLN A 140 -4.34 3.64 -19.41
C GLN A 140 -5.06 4.62 -18.47
N THR A 141 -6.16 4.16 -17.89
CA THR A 141 -6.80 4.84 -16.75
C THR A 141 -6.80 3.95 -15.53
N LEU A 142 -6.65 4.53 -14.34
CA LEU A 142 -6.66 3.76 -13.10
C LEU A 142 -7.98 2.98 -12.95
N ALA A 143 -9.09 3.57 -13.36
CA ALA A 143 -10.40 2.93 -13.29
C ALA A 143 -10.49 1.61 -14.08
N ALA A 144 -9.77 1.50 -15.21
CA ALA A 144 -9.75 0.27 -16.03
C ALA A 144 -9.10 -0.92 -15.30
N TRP A 145 -8.32 -0.66 -14.25
CA TRP A 145 -7.64 -1.67 -13.42
C TRP A 145 -8.38 -1.99 -12.12
N GLY A 146 -9.52 -1.33 -11.89
CA GLY A 146 -10.34 -1.57 -10.71
C GLY A 146 -11.03 -2.93 -10.75
N GLN A 147 -10.92 -3.70 -9.67
CA GLN A 147 -11.69 -4.91 -9.44
C GLN A 147 -12.74 -4.66 -8.37
N ALA A 148 -13.98 -5.08 -8.63
CA ALA A 148 -15.07 -4.99 -7.68
C ALA A 148 -15.07 -6.19 -6.74
N ILE A 149 -15.21 -5.92 -5.44
CA ILE A 149 -15.33 -6.91 -4.37
C ILE A 149 -16.71 -6.73 -3.72
N PRO A 150 -17.62 -7.72 -3.82
CA PRO A 150 -18.92 -7.62 -3.14
C PRO A 150 -18.74 -7.82 -1.62
N VAL A 151 -19.33 -6.91 -0.83
CA VAL A 151 -19.36 -6.97 0.64
C VAL A 151 -20.78 -6.62 1.11
N GLY A 152 -21.62 -7.63 1.32
CA GLY A 152 -23.05 -7.43 1.52
C GLY A 152 -23.67 -6.71 0.31
N ASP A 153 -24.34 -5.59 0.58
CA ASP A 153 -24.94 -4.73 -0.47
C ASP A 153 -23.93 -3.72 -1.06
N LEU A 154 -22.68 -3.70 -0.58
CA LEU A 154 -21.65 -2.78 -1.02
C LEU A 154 -20.78 -3.37 -2.12
N GLU A 155 -20.31 -2.52 -3.01
CA GLU A 155 -19.35 -2.85 -4.06
C GLU A 155 -18.03 -2.10 -3.79
N ILE A 156 -17.01 -2.82 -3.34
CA ILE A 156 -15.71 -2.26 -2.98
C ILE A 156 -14.78 -2.30 -4.19
N VAL A 157 -14.13 -1.19 -4.49
CA VAL A 157 -13.16 -1.08 -5.60
C VAL A 157 -11.75 -1.31 -5.06
N SER A 158 -11.00 -2.21 -5.71
CA SER A 158 -9.62 -2.48 -5.38
C SER A 158 -8.71 -2.33 -6.60
N TYR A 159 -7.53 -1.74 -6.42
CA TYR A 159 -6.52 -1.57 -7.47
C TYR A 159 -5.31 -2.49 -7.25
N PRO A 160 -4.53 -2.80 -8.33
CA PRO A 160 -3.29 -3.57 -8.21
C PRO A 160 -2.29 -2.92 -7.25
N GLY A 161 -1.84 -3.68 -6.25
CA GLY A 161 -0.97 -3.18 -5.16
C GLY A 161 -1.68 -3.04 -3.82
N VAL A 162 -3.00 -2.85 -3.81
CA VAL A 162 -3.79 -2.78 -2.58
C VAL A 162 -3.84 -4.16 -1.91
N PHE A 163 -3.76 -4.18 -0.59
CA PHE A 163 -3.86 -5.42 0.20
C PHE A 163 -5.13 -6.19 -0.12
N SER A 164 -5.01 -7.51 -0.29
CA SER A 164 -6.11 -8.42 -0.62
C SER A 164 -6.86 -8.05 -1.90
N HIS A 165 -6.14 -7.52 -2.92
CA HIS A 165 -6.70 -7.12 -4.19
C HIS A 165 -7.63 -8.19 -4.79
N GLY A 166 -8.85 -7.78 -5.18
CA GLY A 166 -9.86 -8.64 -5.80
C GLY A 166 -10.60 -9.60 -4.85
N ARG A 167 -10.39 -9.54 -3.52
CA ARG A 167 -11.09 -10.39 -2.55
C ARG A 167 -11.24 -9.72 -1.19
N LEU A 168 -12.28 -10.13 -0.46
CA LEU A 168 -12.45 -9.74 0.95
C LEU A 168 -11.46 -10.52 1.82
N ASP A 169 -10.67 -9.80 2.62
CA ASP A 169 -9.76 -10.40 3.60
C ASP A 169 -10.53 -11.07 4.75
N GLU A 170 -10.08 -12.26 5.18
CA GLU A 170 -10.74 -13.05 6.23
C GLU A 170 -10.69 -12.35 7.60
N GLY A 171 -9.57 -11.65 7.92
CA GLY A 171 -9.44 -10.90 9.16
C GLY A 171 -10.38 -9.70 9.19
N THR A 172 -10.47 -8.96 8.09
CA THR A 172 -11.42 -7.83 7.96
C THR A 172 -12.87 -8.29 8.07
N ARG A 173 -13.21 -9.43 7.45
CA ARG A 173 -14.55 -10.01 7.57
C ARG A 173 -14.89 -10.35 9.02
N LEU A 174 -14.01 -11.07 9.71
CA LEU A 174 -14.19 -11.42 11.13
C LEU A 174 -14.35 -10.17 12.01
N LEU A 175 -13.52 -9.15 11.78
CA LEU A 175 -13.59 -7.89 12.51
C LEU A 175 -14.99 -7.25 12.39
N LEU A 176 -15.50 -7.10 11.17
CA LEU A 176 -16.82 -6.50 10.93
C LEU A 176 -17.97 -7.33 11.48
N GLU A 177 -17.92 -8.67 11.38
CA GLU A 177 -18.91 -9.58 11.96
C GLU A 177 -18.98 -9.43 13.49
N LEU A 178 -17.83 -9.36 14.16
CA LEU A 178 -17.78 -9.21 15.62
C LEU A 178 -18.19 -7.80 16.07
N MET A 179 -17.82 -6.75 15.33
CA MET A 179 -18.29 -5.39 15.60
C MET A 179 -19.81 -5.29 15.51
N ALA A 180 -20.41 -5.89 14.49
CA ALA A 180 -21.88 -5.93 14.33
C ALA A 180 -22.55 -6.69 15.48
N ALA A 181 -21.98 -7.81 15.95
CA ALA A 181 -22.49 -8.58 17.07
C ALA A 181 -22.43 -7.84 18.42
N HIS A 182 -21.45 -6.95 18.60
CA HIS A 182 -21.24 -6.18 19.84
C HIS A 182 -22.13 -4.93 19.96
N ARG A 183 -23.03 -4.68 19.00
CA ARG A 183 -23.92 -3.51 19.02
C ARG A 183 -23.15 -2.24 19.37
N LEU A 184 -22.31 -1.80 18.44
CA LEU A 184 -21.55 -0.55 18.59
C LEU A 184 -22.43 0.58 19.14
N PRO A 185 -21.90 1.52 19.95
CA PRO A 185 -22.61 2.74 20.29
C PRO A 185 -23.05 3.42 18.98
N GLY A 186 -24.13 4.17 18.98
CA GLY A 186 -24.70 4.80 17.77
C GLY A 186 -23.64 5.54 16.94
N PRO A 187 -23.94 5.90 15.69
CA PRO A 187 -22.95 6.42 14.75
C PRO A 187 -22.30 7.70 15.29
N GLY A 188 -20.98 7.67 15.38
CA GLY A 188 -20.11 8.76 15.80
C GLY A 188 -19.06 9.05 14.75
N SER A 189 -17.88 9.51 15.18
CA SER A 189 -16.70 9.72 14.35
C SER A 189 -15.73 8.55 14.49
N MET A 190 -15.09 8.16 13.39
CA MET A 190 -14.14 7.07 13.41
C MET A 190 -12.93 7.28 12.47
N ILE A 191 -11.84 6.58 12.79
CA ILE A 191 -10.68 6.44 11.91
C ILE A 191 -10.58 4.98 11.46
N ASP A 192 -10.51 4.76 10.14
CA ASP A 192 -10.07 3.51 9.52
C ASP A 192 -8.58 3.62 9.23
N MET A 193 -7.76 2.97 10.05
CA MET A 193 -6.31 3.07 9.97
C MET A 193 -5.70 1.92 9.16
N GLY A 194 -5.07 2.26 8.04
CA GLY A 194 -4.67 1.30 7.01
C GLY A 194 -5.88 0.85 6.19
N CYS A 195 -6.59 1.81 5.59
CA CYS A 195 -7.92 1.59 5.01
C CYS A 195 -7.94 0.65 3.78
N GLY A 196 -6.80 0.47 3.09
CA GLY A 196 -6.71 -0.44 1.95
C GLY A 196 -7.71 -0.14 0.84
N ALA A 197 -8.57 -1.11 0.52
CA ALA A 197 -9.66 -0.95 -0.45
C ALA A 197 -10.90 -0.23 0.11
N GLY A 198 -10.91 0.12 1.41
CA GLY A 198 -12.01 0.83 2.04
C GLY A 198 -13.17 -0.06 2.50
N VAL A 199 -12.94 -1.35 2.72
CA VAL A 199 -13.98 -2.28 3.20
C VAL A 199 -14.56 -1.82 4.53
N ILE A 200 -13.71 -1.53 5.52
CA ILE A 200 -14.13 -1.05 6.85
C ILE A 200 -14.79 0.33 6.70
N SER A 201 -14.15 1.23 5.98
CA SER A 201 -14.66 2.58 5.71
C SER A 201 -16.06 2.59 5.14
N ALA A 202 -16.30 1.85 4.05
CA ALA A 202 -17.61 1.79 3.39
C ALA A 202 -18.66 1.09 4.27
N SER A 203 -18.28 -0.01 4.95
CA SER A 203 -19.19 -0.74 5.83
C SER A 203 -19.70 0.12 7.00
N LEU A 204 -18.84 0.94 7.61
CA LEU A 204 -19.24 1.79 8.72
C LEU A 204 -19.87 3.10 8.25
N ALA A 205 -19.42 3.67 7.12
CA ALA A 205 -20.08 4.83 6.53
C ALA A 205 -21.53 4.51 6.12
N SER A 206 -21.83 3.30 5.61
CA SER A 206 -23.21 2.88 5.31
C SER A 206 -24.11 2.77 6.53
N GLN A 207 -23.53 2.65 7.72
CA GLN A 207 -24.23 2.65 9.01
C GLN A 207 -24.31 4.06 9.65
N GLY A 208 -23.87 5.11 8.95
CA GLY A 208 -23.94 6.49 9.37
C GLY A 208 -22.72 7.01 10.15
N TRP A 209 -21.63 6.23 10.25
CA TRP A 209 -20.39 6.70 10.88
C TRP A 209 -19.71 7.79 10.03
N LYS A 210 -19.16 8.81 10.70
CA LYS A 210 -18.31 9.84 10.06
C LYS A 210 -16.89 9.31 9.94
N VAL A 211 -16.53 8.85 8.75
CA VAL A 211 -15.28 8.13 8.50
C VAL A 211 -14.15 9.08 8.11
N GLN A 212 -13.00 8.92 8.75
CA GLN A 212 -11.69 9.34 8.28
C GLN A 212 -10.88 8.08 7.98
N ALA A 213 -10.48 7.89 6.72
CA ALA A 213 -9.70 6.76 6.27
C ALA A 213 -8.26 7.19 5.99
N VAL A 214 -7.28 6.46 6.52
CA VAL A 214 -5.86 6.79 6.38
C VAL A 214 -5.09 5.61 5.84
N ASP A 215 -4.23 5.85 4.85
CA ASP A 215 -3.28 4.85 4.37
C ASP A 215 -1.98 5.50 3.86
N VAL A 216 -0.87 4.79 3.94
CA VAL A 216 0.41 5.22 3.37
C VAL A 216 0.46 4.99 1.86
N SER A 217 -0.35 4.07 1.32
CA SER A 217 -0.42 3.70 -0.09
C SER A 217 -1.34 4.64 -0.85
N ALA A 218 -0.83 5.26 -1.91
CA ALA A 218 -1.61 6.07 -2.83
C ALA A 218 -2.69 5.25 -3.56
N CYS A 219 -2.38 3.99 -3.90
CA CYS A 219 -3.37 3.05 -4.44
C CYS A 219 -4.51 2.77 -3.48
N ALA A 220 -4.21 2.60 -2.18
CA ALA A 220 -5.22 2.38 -1.15
C ALA A 220 -6.12 3.62 -0.96
N VAL A 221 -5.53 4.81 -0.93
CA VAL A 221 -6.29 6.08 -0.89
C VAL A 221 -7.22 6.22 -2.10
N ALA A 222 -6.72 5.93 -3.30
CA ALA A 222 -7.54 5.94 -4.52
C ALA A 222 -8.65 4.89 -4.48
N ALA A 223 -8.35 3.66 -4.02
CA ALA A 223 -9.31 2.57 -3.92
C ALA A 223 -10.42 2.86 -2.90
N THR A 224 -10.07 3.34 -1.70
CA THR A 224 -11.06 3.73 -0.68
C THR A 224 -11.94 4.88 -1.17
N THR A 225 -11.36 5.89 -1.83
CA THR A 225 -12.12 7.00 -2.44
C THR A 225 -13.12 6.49 -3.49
N ALA A 226 -12.67 5.59 -4.38
CA ALA A 226 -13.53 4.98 -5.39
C ALA A 226 -14.63 4.10 -4.76
N SER A 227 -14.31 3.36 -3.70
CA SER A 227 -15.27 2.51 -2.97
C SER A 227 -16.37 3.32 -2.32
N LEU A 228 -16.03 4.42 -1.64
CA LEU A 228 -17.05 5.32 -1.06
C LEU A 228 -17.92 5.95 -2.14
N ALA A 229 -17.31 6.49 -3.20
CA ALA A 229 -18.05 7.09 -4.33
C ALA A 229 -18.98 6.10 -5.03
N ARG A 230 -18.52 4.85 -5.25
CA ARG A 230 -19.29 3.78 -5.89
C ARG A 230 -20.58 3.45 -5.15
N ASN A 231 -20.58 3.60 -3.84
CA ASN A 231 -21.72 3.30 -2.97
C ASN A 231 -22.49 4.56 -2.54
N GLY A 232 -22.17 5.74 -3.09
CA GLY A 232 -22.80 7.01 -2.71
C GLY A 232 -22.54 7.43 -1.26
N LEU A 233 -21.43 6.95 -0.67
CA LEU A 233 -21.05 7.18 0.72
C LEU A 233 -20.09 8.37 0.83
N GLN A 234 -20.08 8.99 2.00
CA GLN A 234 -19.18 10.10 2.34
C GLN A 234 -18.13 9.67 3.34
N GLY A 235 -16.90 10.16 3.17
CA GLY A 235 -15.79 9.97 4.08
C GLY A 235 -14.59 10.82 3.66
N ARG A 236 -13.72 11.15 4.62
CA ARG A 236 -12.47 11.84 4.35
C ARG A 236 -11.37 10.80 4.19
N VAL A 237 -10.80 10.68 2.98
CA VAL A 237 -9.70 9.75 2.70
C VAL A 237 -8.40 10.53 2.59
N ILE A 238 -7.36 10.11 3.32
CA ILE A 238 -6.14 10.89 3.52
C ILE A 238 -4.92 9.98 3.39
N GLY A 239 -3.90 10.44 2.65
CA GLY A 239 -2.58 9.79 2.64
C GLY A 239 -1.71 10.24 3.81
N GLY A 240 -1.03 9.30 4.45
CA GLY A 240 -0.10 9.62 5.52
C GLY A 240 0.34 8.42 6.36
N ASP A 241 1.37 8.63 7.17
CA ASP A 241 1.88 7.63 8.12
C ASP A 241 1.12 7.73 9.44
N LEU A 242 0.32 6.71 9.74
CA LEU A 242 -0.49 6.58 10.95
C LEU A 242 -1.32 7.87 11.21
N PHE A 243 -1.17 8.43 12.38
CA PHE A 243 -1.93 9.60 12.81
C PHE A 243 -1.40 10.95 12.31
N SER A 244 -0.29 10.96 11.55
CA SER A 244 0.33 12.21 11.08
C SER A 244 -0.62 13.19 10.37
N PRO A 245 -1.60 12.75 9.54
CA PRO A 245 -2.55 13.64 8.88
C PRO A 245 -3.83 13.90 9.70
N ILE A 246 -3.97 13.32 10.88
CA ILE A 246 -5.18 13.39 11.69
C ILE A 246 -5.12 14.57 12.65
N SER A 247 -6.23 15.28 12.74
CA SER A 247 -6.47 16.32 13.73
C SER A 247 -7.74 16.02 14.53
N GLY A 248 -7.67 16.26 15.85
CA GLY A 248 -8.78 16.02 16.76
C GLY A 248 -8.89 14.56 17.22
N ARG A 249 -9.99 14.27 17.89
CA ARG A 249 -10.29 12.97 18.48
C ARG A 249 -11.55 12.38 17.87
N VAL A 250 -11.65 11.05 17.91
CA VAL A 250 -12.79 10.29 17.39
C VAL A 250 -13.35 9.35 18.47
N ASP A 251 -14.50 8.79 18.20
CA ASP A 251 -15.15 7.84 19.12
C ASP A 251 -14.64 6.42 18.91
N MET A 252 -14.10 6.13 17.73
CA MET A 252 -13.63 4.79 17.40
C MET A 252 -12.42 4.82 16.43
N ILE A 253 -11.46 3.93 16.67
CA ILE A 253 -10.39 3.60 15.72
C ILE A 253 -10.54 2.14 15.33
N VAL A 254 -10.54 1.84 14.04
CA VAL A 254 -10.63 0.46 13.51
C VAL A 254 -9.43 0.20 12.64
N THR A 255 -8.85 -1.00 12.75
CA THR A 255 -7.67 -1.37 11.95
C THR A 255 -7.53 -2.87 11.71
N ASN A 256 -7.10 -3.20 10.52
CA ASN A 256 -6.52 -4.49 10.16
C ASN A 256 -5.07 -4.23 9.72
N PRO A 257 -4.12 -4.13 10.66
CA PRO A 257 -2.75 -3.74 10.35
C PRO A 257 -2.03 -4.80 9.51
N PRO A 258 -1.01 -4.43 8.72
CA PRO A 258 -0.28 -5.38 7.87
C PRO A 258 0.45 -6.43 8.72
N PHE A 259 0.37 -7.73 8.34
CA PHE A 259 0.97 -8.84 9.10
C PHE A 259 2.19 -9.48 8.42
N HIS A 260 2.45 -9.17 7.14
CA HIS A 260 3.31 -10.01 6.30
C HIS A 260 4.64 -9.38 5.86
N ASP A 261 4.88 -8.10 6.14
CA ASP A 261 6.06 -7.41 5.65
C ASP A 261 7.17 -7.34 6.69
N ARG A 262 8.26 -8.12 6.43
CA ARG A 262 9.51 -8.11 7.22
C ARG A 262 9.23 -7.96 8.72
N ARG A 263 8.95 -9.05 9.38
CA ARG A 263 8.40 -9.18 10.76
C ARG A 263 8.72 -8.03 11.72
N GLN A 264 9.93 -7.49 11.68
CA GLN A 264 10.37 -6.45 12.59
C GLN A 264 9.77 -5.07 12.27
N ARG A 265 9.79 -4.62 11.01
CA ARG A 265 9.27 -3.31 10.60
C ARG A 265 7.74 -3.19 10.77
N THR A 266 7.02 -4.24 10.45
CA THR A 266 5.55 -4.31 10.60
C THR A 266 5.14 -4.31 12.07
N THR A 267 5.89 -5.03 12.89
CA THR A 267 5.70 -5.08 14.34
C THR A 267 5.88 -3.69 14.97
N ASP A 268 6.91 -2.94 14.54
CA ASP A 268 7.20 -1.59 15.03
C ASP A 268 6.08 -0.60 14.64
N ILE A 269 5.55 -0.68 13.42
CA ILE A 269 4.42 0.17 12.97
C ILE A 269 3.17 -0.09 13.80
N THR A 270 2.80 -1.36 14.01
CA THR A 270 1.62 -1.70 14.80
C THR A 270 1.80 -1.31 16.28
N ARG A 271 3.00 -1.45 16.83
CA ARG A 271 3.29 -1.00 18.19
C ARG A 271 3.14 0.52 18.34
N ARG A 272 3.63 1.30 17.37
CA ARG A 272 3.41 2.76 17.31
C ARG A 272 1.93 3.09 17.23
N LEU A 273 1.21 2.44 16.32
CA LEU A 273 -0.24 2.60 16.16
C LEU A 273 -0.99 2.42 17.48
N ILE A 274 -0.74 1.31 18.19
CA ILE A 274 -1.39 1.00 19.47
C ILE A 274 -1.01 2.04 20.54
N ALA A 275 0.25 2.42 20.62
CA ALA A 275 0.74 3.38 21.63
C ALA A 275 0.21 4.80 21.41
N GLU A 276 0.03 5.23 20.15
CA GLU A 276 -0.44 6.57 19.81
C GLU A 276 -1.97 6.68 19.83
N ALA A 277 -2.72 5.59 19.59
CA ALA A 277 -4.17 5.57 19.43
C ALA A 277 -4.97 6.25 20.57
N PRO A 278 -4.63 6.08 21.87
CA PRO A 278 -5.37 6.72 22.96
C PRO A 278 -5.41 8.26 22.89
N ALA A 279 -4.36 8.89 22.30
CA ALA A 279 -4.31 10.34 22.15
C ALA A 279 -5.35 10.87 21.14
N TYR A 280 -5.83 10.01 20.24
CA TYR A 280 -6.80 10.32 19.19
C TYR A 280 -8.21 9.80 19.49
N LEU A 281 -8.43 9.21 20.66
CA LEU A 281 -9.75 8.75 21.10
C LEU A 281 -10.39 9.74 22.07
N ASN A 282 -11.70 9.90 21.95
CA ASN A 282 -12.54 10.58 22.95
C ASN A 282 -12.54 9.76 24.26
N LYS A 283 -13.01 10.36 25.34
CA LYS A 283 -13.26 9.63 26.60
C LYS A 283 -14.21 8.47 26.32
N GLU A 284 -13.88 7.28 26.83
CA GLU A 284 -14.61 6.03 26.57
C GLU A 284 -14.58 5.60 25.07
N GLY A 285 -13.71 6.21 24.27
CA GLY A 285 -13.51 5.83 22.88
C GLY A 285 -12.87 4.45 22.77
N GLU A 286 -13.09 3.79 21.63
CA GLU A 286 -12.74 2.39 21.43
C GLU A 286 -11.76 2.21 20.28
N MET A 287 -10.85 1.26 20.45
CA MET A 287 -10.04 0.73 19.34
C MET A 287 -10.45 -0.72 19.07
N TRP A 288 -10.74 -1.02 17.79
CA TRP A 288 -11.00 -2.36 17.29
C TRP A 288 -9.85 -2.77 16.37
N LEU A 289 -9.21 -3.89 16.68
CA LEU A 289 -8.04 -4.37 15.96
C LEU A 289 -8.14 -5.88 15.72
N VAL A 290 -7.96 -6.30 14.46
CA VAL A 290 -7.78 -7.71 14.13
C VAL A 290 -6.29 -8.02 13.96
N ALA A 291 -5.85 -9.16 14.48
CA ALA A 291 -4.47 -9.60 14.44
C ALA A 291 -4.36 -11.11 14.18
N ASN A 292 -3.21 -11.55 13.66
CA ASN A 292 -2.85 -12.96 13.74
C ASN A 292 -2.62 -13.35 15.20
N ARG A 293 -3.11 -14.51 15.63
CA ARG A 293 -3.07 -14.98 17.04
C ARG A 293 -1.67 -15.04 17.65
N GLU A 294 -0.65 -15.26 16.83
CA GLU A 294 0.74 -15.42 17.28
C GLU A 294 1.44 -14.12 17.63
N LEU A 295 0.79 -12.97 17.36
CA LEU A 295 1.42 -11.66 17.55
C LEU A 295 1.17 -11.12 18.98
N PRO A 296 2.15 -10.42 19.57
CA PRO A 296 2.14 -10.01 20.99
C PRO A 296 1.27 -8.74 21.23
N TYR A 297 0.18 -8.56 20.49
CA TYR A 297 -0.60 -7.32 20.52
C TYR A 297 -1.39 -7.13 21.82
N ALA A 298 -1.77 -8.23 22.50
CA ALA A 298 -2.46 -8.15 23.77
C ALA A 298 -1.66 -7.34 24.80
N GLN A 299 -0.37 -7.60 24.94
CA GLN A 299 0.49 -6.87 25.87
C GLN A 299 0.56 -5.37 25.54
N TRP A 300 0.72 -5.00 24.28
CA TRP A 300 0.80 -3.58 23.87
C TRP A 300 -0.52 -2.85 24.07
N LEU A 301 -1.64 -3.54 23.86
CA LEU A 301 -2.98 -2.99 24.15
C LEU A 301 -3.16 -2.79 25.64
N ASP A 302 -2.80 -3.75 26.51
CA ASP A 302 -2.87 -3.65 27.97
C ASP A 302 -1.99 -2.52 28.53
N GLU A 303 -0.85 -2.22 27.86
CA GLU A 303 0.02 -1.10 28.22
C GLU A 303 -0.58 0.27 27.86
N ALA A 304 -1.42 0.35 26.82
CA ALA A 304 -1.91 1.60 26.25
C ALA A 304 -3.35 1.95 26.64
N PHE A 305 -4.19 0.97 26.94
CA PHE A 305 -5.62 1.14 27.19
C PHE A 305 -6.03 0.72 28.60
N SER A 306 -7.08 1.34 29.13
CA SER A 306 -7.56 1.03 30.49
C SER A 306 -8.34 -0.28 30.57
N HIS A 307 -8.94 -0.73 29.48
CA HIS A 307 -9.68 -1.98 29.40
C HIS A 307 -9.48 -2.65 28.04
N VAL A 308 -9.06 -3.91 28.03
CA VAL A 308 -8.83 -4.70 26.81
C VAL A 308 -9.57 -6.02 26.90
N GLN A 309 -10.29 -6.39 25.86
CA GLN A 309 -10.98 -7.68 25.76
C GLN A 309 -10.78 -8.32 24.39
N VAL A 310 -10.78 -9.63 24.34
CA VAL A 310 -10.88 -10.40 23.10
C VAL A 310 -12.36 -10.45 22.72
N ALA A 311 -12.75 -9.77 21.65
CA ALA A 311 -14.12 -9.76 21.14
C ALA A 311 -14.50 -11.08 20.48
N GLY A 312 -13.54 -11.77 19.91
CA GLY A 312 -13.69 -13.10 19.33
C GLY A 312 -12.41 -13.54 18.61
N GLU A 313 -12.35 -14.82 18.27
CA GLU A 313 -11.19 -15.38 17.59
C GLU A 313 -11.53 -16.59 16.70
N THR A 314 -10.63 -16.87 15.77
CA THR A 314 -10.58 -18.10 14.96
C THR A 314 -9.25 -18.81 15.18
N THR A 315 -8.96 -19.86 14.43
CA THR A 315 -7.64 -20.52 14.49
C THR A 315 -6.50 -19.61 14.02
N ARG A 316 -6.76 -18.62 13.17
CA ARG A 316 -5.76 -17.70 12.59
C ARG A 316 -5.79 -16.30 13.18
N PHE A 317 -6.97 -15.78 13.44
CA PHE A 317 -7.19 -14.37 13.78
C PHE A 317 -7.79 -14.22 15.18
N ARG A 318 -7.44 -13.10 15.80
CA ARG A 318 -8.05 -12.62 17.05
C ARG A 318 -8.44 -11.16 16.88
N VAL A 319 -9.63 -10.82 17.35
CA VAL A 319 -10.12 -9.44 17.35
C VAL A 319 -10.11 -8.92 18.78
N TYR A 320 -9.47 -7.77 18.95
CA TYR A 320 -9.41 -7.05 20.21
C TYR A 320 -10.32 -5.84 20.17
N ARG A 321 -10.97 -5.57 21.31
CA ARG A 321 -11.63 -4.31 21.63
C ARG A 321 -10.92 -3.71 22.82
N ALA A 322 -10.39 -2.49 22.68
CA ALA A 322 -9.70 -1.77 23.73
C ALA A 322 -10.39 -0.42 23.97
N VAL A 323 -10.53 0.00 25.22
CA VAL A 323 -11.24 1.22 25.64
C VAL A 323 -10.28 2.12 26.41
N VAL A 324 -10.33 3.44 26.16
CA VAL A 324 -9.48 4.45 26.84
C VAL A 324 -9.94 4.69 28.28
#